data_cc08ecc64b12d90877ca1230c7562a42
#
_entry.id   cc08ecc64b12d90877ca1230c7562a42
#
_cell.length_a   1.000
_cell.length_b   1.000
_cell.length_c   1.000
_cell.angle_alpha   90.00
_cell.angle_beta   90.00
_cell.angle_gamma   90.00
#
_symmetry.space_group_name_H-M   'P 1'
#
loop_
_entity.id
_entity.type
_entity.pdbx_description
1 polymer ?
#
loop_
_entity_poly.entity_id
_entity_poly.type
_entity_poly.pdbx_seq_one_letter_code
_entity_poly.pdbx_strand_id
1 'polypeptide(L)'
;NAYNGFNSAPSELHYVLDSYMTALNKGIEVHVCTDIARIENVRISPEYWAKSGLPGAPSLADVTAYTKANGTGYQMHRSDWEYVSDLLVSGYKTGVWIGREPGFADAPNAQLYEVHVDGCGNGLYVEDVNPYGILISNSSFAAGEGDNAVYFYKDFSTSVQFNGVDFNGPIVSDGRDGVISFESCTFNEYPDYALKINSGNVLLSQCDFKKSTGHVYLGADTYTLKSVNSGYKSKLQIDNHSTAADVEVITGKKYTFAPIPKNIKTNIAVHPKPASDNVLKADLARATGYNNNRPTRDVSAELQSALDAVKAAGGGTLYL
;
A
#
# COMPACT_ATOMS: atom_id res chain seq x y z
N ASN A 1 -19.96 -0.65 -7.93
CA ASN A 1 -19.50 -1.03 -9.25
C ASN A 1 -19.54 0.18 -10.19
N ALA A 2 -18.42 0.45 -10.81
CA ALA A 2 -18.22 1.58 -11.70
C ALA A 2 -17.11 1.27 -12.71
N TYR A 3 -16.91 2.14 -13.70
CA TYR A 3 -15.75 2.04 -14.59
C TYR A 3 -14.47 2.40 -13.81
N ASN A 4 -14.48 3.53 -13.10
CA ASN A 4 -13.51 3.87 -12.06
C ASN A 4 -14.23 3.93 -10.71
N GLY A 5 -13.57 3.47 -9.67
CA GLY A 5 -14.09 3.53 -8.31
C GLY A 5 -13.83 4.88 -7.65
N PHE A 6 -12.92 4.94 -6.68
CA PHE A 6 -12.52 6.18 -6.04
C PHE A 6 -11.37 6.83 -6.80
N ASN A 7 -11.48 8.14 -7.07
CA ASN A 7 -10.41 8.94 -7.66
C ASN A 7 -10.16 10.16 -6.77
N SER A 8 -8.92 10.30 -6.32
CA SER A 8 -8.44 11.44 -5.53
C SER A 8 -7.46 12.25 -6.39
N ALA A 9 -7.93 13.38 -6.95
CA ALA A 9 -7.14 14.20 -7.86
C ALA A 9 -7.65 15.64 -8.02
N PRO A 10 -6.84 16.66 -7.84
CA PRO A 10 -5.89 16.79 -6.75
C PRO A 10 -6.63 16.89 -5.42
N SER A 11 -6.10 16.31 -4.39
CA SER A 11 -6.71 16.38 -3.06
C SER A 11 -5.68 16.24 -1.96
N GLU A 12 -6.08 16.58 -0.76
CA GLU A 12 -5.32 16.40 0.46
C GLU A 12 -6.19 15.68 1.49
N LEU A 13 -5.57 14.94 2.38
CA LEU A 13 -6.24 14.33 3.53
C LEU A 13 -7.41 13.42 3.17
N HIS A 14 -7.41 12.80 1.99
CA HIS A 14 -8.48 11.86 1.68
C HIS A 14 -8.47 10.67 2.65
N TYR A 15 -9.65 10.14 2.92
CA TYR A 15 -9.82 8.99 3.77
C TYR A 15 -10.86 8.04 3.18
N VAL A 16 -10.41 6.86 2.78
CA VAL A 16 -11.27 5.79 2.28
C VAL A 16 -11.32 4.70 3.33
N LEU A 17 -12.49 4.47 3.91
CA LEU A 17 -12.69 3.54 5.02
C LEU A 17 -13.82 2.56 4.71
N ASP A 18 -13.67 1.31 5.19
CA ASP A 18 -14.73 0.28 5.21
C ASP A 18 -15.44 0.12 3.85
N SER A 19 -14.68 0.08 2.76
CA SER A 19 -15.23 0.14 1.42
C SER A 19 -15.05 -1.15 0.64
N TYR A 20 -16.10 -1.55 -0.07
CA TYR A 20 -16.13 -2.71 -0.95
C TYR A 20 -16.48 -2.28 -2.36
N MET A 21 -15.65 -2.63 -3.34
CA MET A 21 -15.89 -2.16 -4.70
C MET A 21 -15.48 -3.15 -5.78
N THR A 22 -16.17 -3.04 -6.92
CA THR A 22 -15.72 -3.52 -8.21
C THR A 22 -15.60 -2.33 -9.14
N ALA A 23 -14.43 -2.10 -9.70
CA ALA A 23 -14.22 -1.14 -10.78
C ALA A 23 -13.64 -1.86 -12.00
N LEU A 24 -14.06 -1.45 -13.18
CA LEU A 24 -13.64 -2.12 -14.42
C LEU A 24 -12.24 -1.67 -14.86
N ASN A 25 -11.85 -0.45 -14.53
CA ASN A 25 -10.56 0.14 -14.92
C ASN A 25 -9.65 0.34 -13.70
N LYS A 26 -10.01 1.23 -12.77
CA LYS A 26 -9.23 1.52 -11.56
C LYS A 26 -10.12 1.45 -10.33
N GLY A 27 -9.73 0.62 -9.36
CA GLY A 27 -10.47 0.54 -8.09
C GLY A 27 -10.29 1.83 -7.28
N ILE A 28 -9.08 2.11 -6.88
CA ILE A 28 -8.68 3.39 -6.29
C ILE A 28 -7.57 3.98 -7.15
N GLU A 29 -7.66 5.25 -7.44
CA GLU A 29 -6.62 6.04 -8.07
C GLU A 29 -6.33 7.27 -7.22
N VAL A 30 -5.07 7.38 -6.77
CA VAL A 30 -4.57 8.53 -6.02
C VAL A 30 -3.52 9.22 -6.86
N HIS A 31 -3.68 10.51 -7.09
CA HIS A 31 -2.69 11.30 -7.79
C HIS A 31 -2.74 12.78 -7.37
N VAL A 32 -1.56 13.41 -7.34
CA VAL A 32 -1.40 14.81 -6.89
C VAL A 32 -1.99 15.04 -5.49
N CYS A 33 -1.74 14.11 -4.58
CA CYS A 33 -2.01 14.30 -3.16
C CYS A 33 -0.77 14.91 -2.49
N THR A 34 -0.93 16.01 -1.78
CA THR A 34 0.20 16.78 -1.21
C THR A 34 0.29 16.73 0.31
N ASP A 35 -0.58 15.96 0.96
CA ASP A 35 -0.59 15.78 2.41
C ASP A 35 -1.08 14.38 2.77
N ILE A 36 -0.97 14.05 4.03
CA ILE A 36 -1.25 12.72 4.59
C ILE A 36 -2.65 12.23 4.22
N ALA A 37 -2.72 11.07 3.60
CA ALA A 37 -3.98 10.42 3.25
C ALA A 37 -4.06 9.00 3.79
N ARG A 38 -5.25 8.39 3.80
CA ARG A 38 -5.47 7.07 4.37
C ARG A 38 -6.44 6.23 3.58
N ILE A 39 -6.09 4.95 3.47
CA ILE A 39 -6.95 3.89 2.94
C ILE A 39 -6.95 2.78 3.98
N GLU A 40 -8.12 2.47 4.56
CA GLU A 40 -8.25 1.51 5.64
C GLU A 40 -9.44 0.57 5.42
N ASN A 41 -9.24 -0.73 5.62
CA ASN A 41 -10.26 -1.77 5.48
C ASN A 41 -11.02 -1.69 4.14
N VAL A 42 -10.26 -1.77 3.04
CA VAL A 42 -10.82 -1.68 1.69
C VAL A 42 -10.66 -3.01 0.95
N ARG A 43 -11.69 -3.39 0.23
CA ARG A 43 -11.76 -4.63 -0.55
C ARG A 43 -12.11 -4.33 -1.99
N ILE A 44 -11.24 -4.73 -2.92
CA ILE A 44 -11.40 -4.48 -4.36
C ILE A 44 -11.41 -5.82 -5.09
N SER A 45 -12.57 -6.22 -5.62
CA SER A 45 -12.74 -7.53 -6.27
C SER A 45 -13.88 -7.50 -7.27
N PRO A 46 -13.77 -8.25 -8.40
CA PRO A 46 -14.89 -8.49 -9.32
C PRO A 46 -16.12 -9.12 -8.63
N GLU A 47 -15.91 -9.86 -7.54
CA GLU A 47 -16.96 -10.57 -6.82
C GLU A 47 -18.07 -9.65 -6.30
N TYR A 48 -17.73 -8.43 -5.90
CA TYR A 48 -18.72 -7.52 -5.31
C TYR A 48 -19.79 -7.09 -6.30
N TRP A 49 -19.45 -6.95 -7.58
CA TRP A 49 -20.47 -6.71 -8.61
C TRP A 49 -21.20 -7.99 -8.98
N ALA A 50 -20.48 -9.06 -9.28
CA ALA A 50 -21.08 -10.33 -9.68
C ALA A 50 -22.08 -10.87 -8.65
N LYS A 51 -21.80 -10.66 -7.35
CA LYS A 51 -22.64 -11.12 -6.22
C LYS A 51 -23.55 -10.04 -5.66
N SER A 52 -23.67 -8.88 -6.29
CA SER A 52 -24.44 -7.74 -5.75
C SER A 52 -25.94 -7.95 -5.76
N GLY A 53 -26.47 -8.87 -6.57
CA GLY A 53 -27.90 -9.03 -6.80
C GLY A 53 -28.55 -7.90 -7.60
N LEU A 54 -27.78 -6.94 -8.11
CA LEU A 54 -28.30 -5.85 -8.93
C LEU A 54 -28.71 -6.32 -10.32
N PRO A 55 -29.79 -5.75 -10.91
CA PRO A 55 -30.14 -6.03 -12.30
C PRO A 55 -28.96 -5.73 -13.23
N GLY A 56 -28.66 -6.68 -14.13
CA GLY A 56 -27.55 -6.55 -15.08
C GLY A 56 -26.16 -6.82 -14.47
N ALA A 57 -26.07 -7.36 -13.26
CA ALA A 57 -24.80 -7.85 -12.73
C ALA A 57 -24.24 -8.96 -13.65
N PRO A 58 -22.97 -8.86 -14.09
CA PRO A 58 -22.36 -9.86 -14.94
C PRO A 58 -22.08 -11.15 -14.18
N SER A 59 -21.77 -12.23 -14.92
CA SER A 59 -21.22 -13.41 -14.27
C SER A 59 -19.84 -13.09 -13.63
N LEU A 60 -19.48 -13.81 -12.58
CA LEU A 60 -18.15 -13.65 -11.97
C LEU A 60 -17.03 -13.93 -12.98
N ALA A 61 -17.23 -14.92 -13.85
CA ALA A 61 -16.24 -15.27 -14.88
C ALA A 61 -16.02 -14.10 -15.86
N ASP A 62 -17.10 -13.48 -16.35
CA ASP A 62 -16.99 -12.40 -17.34
C ASP A 62 -16.33 -11.15 -16.75
N VAL A 63 -16.78 -10.72 -15.56
CA VAL A 63 -16.21 -9.52 -14.96
C VAL A 63 -14.75 -9.75 -14.52
N THR A 64 -14.42 -10.96 -14.04
CA THR A 64 -13.03 -11.30 -13.70
C THR A 64 -12.14 -11.35 -14.96
N ALA A 65 -12.62 -11.93 -16.06
CA ALA A 65 -11.88 -11.92 -17.32
C ALA A 65 -11.61 -10.49 -17.80
N TYR A 66 -12.60 -9.61 -17.67
CA TYR A 66 -12.44 -8.21 -18.05
C TYR A 66 -11.43 -7.46 -17.16
N THR A 67 -11.56 -7.56 -15.84
CA THR A 67 -10.67 -6.85 -14.89
C THR A 67 -9.24 -7.39 -14.93
N LYS A 68 -9.06 -8.71 -15.17
CA LYS A 68 -7.73 -9.30 -15.40
C LYS A 68 -7.08 -8.83 -16.71
N ALA A 69 -7.86 -8.51 -17.71
CA ALA A 69 -7.31 -7.99 -18.97
C ALA A 69 -6.99 -6.48 -18.89
N ASN A 70 -7.77 -5.70 -18.15
CA ASN A 70 -7.80 -4.25 -18.28
C ASN A 70 -7.61 -3.47 -16.97
N GLY A 71 -7.93 -4.04 -15.83
CA GLY A 71 -8.10 -3.28 -14.59
C GLY A 71 -6.87 -3.21 -13.68
N THR A 72 -6.78 -2.15 -12.91
CA THR A 72 -5.86 -1.98 -11.78
C THR A 72 -6.67 -1.84 -10.48
N GLY A 73 -6.30 -2.61 -9.46
CA GLY A 73 -7.01 -2.52 -8.18
C GLY A 73 -6.74 -1.20 -7.47
N TYR A 74 -5.50 -0.95 -7.12
CA TYR A 74 -5.07 0.30 -6.52
C TYR A 74 -3.91 0.90 -7.31
N GLN A 75 -4.06 2.14 -7.73
CA GLN A 75 -3.03 2.91 -8.42
C GLN A 75 -2.66 4.13 -7.59
N MET A 76 -1.39 4.22 -7.23
CA MET A 76 -0.83 5.33 -6.50
C MET A 76 0.23 6.02 -7.36
N HIS A 77 -0.07 7.25 -7.76
CA HIS A 77 0.88 8.17 -8.36
C HIS A 77 1.43 9.12 -7.29
N ARG A 78 1.87 10.32 -7.69
CA ARG A 78 2.39 11.28 -6.73
C ARG A 78 1.45 11.42 -5.53
N SER A 79 1.94 11.04 -4.37
CA SER A 79 1.28 11.18 -3.08
C SER A 79 2.32 11.37 -1.99
N ASP A 80 2.10 12.30 -1.10
CA ASP A 80 2.98 12.55 0.04
C ASP A 80 2.38 11.89 1.28
N TRP A 81 3.06 10.85 1.79
CA TRP A 81 2.67 10.10 3.00
C TRP A 81 1.30 9.41 2.91
N GLU A 82 1.15 8.56 1.92
CA GLU A 82 -0.01 7.67 1.84
C GLU A 82 0.10 6.55 2.88
N TYR A 83 -0.91 6.40 3.72
CA TYR A 83 -1.02 5.30 4.68
C TYR A 83 -2.11 4.32 4.25
N VAL A 84 -1.71 3.09 3.94
CA VAL A 84 -2.64 2.03 3.52
C VAL A 84 -2.60 0.92 4.55
N SER A 85 -3.76 0.55 5.10
CA SER A 85 -3.87 -0.58 6.00
C SER A 85 -5.08 -1.45 5.69
N ASP A 86 -4.88 -2.77 5.78
CA ASP A 86 -5.93 -3.77 5.52
C ASP A 86 -6.62 -3.58 4.16
N LEU A 87 -5.81 -3.61 3.09
CA LEU A 87 -6.27 -3.56 1.71
C LEU A 87 -6.23 -4.96 1.08
N LEU A 88 -7.35 -5.44 0.56
CA LEU A 88 -7.41 -6.66 -0.24
C LEU A 88 -7.73 -6.33 -1.69
N VAL A 89 -6.92 -6.84 -2.61
CA VAL A 89 -7.16 -6.71 -4.05
C VAL A 89 -7.14 -8.08 -4.70
N SER A 90 -8.14 -8.40 -5.51
CA SER A 90 -8.16 -9.66 -6.23
C SER A 90 -8.79 -9.56 -7.63
N GLY A 91 -8.30 -10.37 -8.56
CA GLY A 91 -8.92 -10.54 -9.87
C GLY A 91 -8.68 -9.40 -10.87
N TYR A 92 -7.58 -8.65 -10.74
CA TYR A 92 -7.19 -7.56 -11.63
C TYR A 92 -5.95 -7.91 -12.46
N LYS A 93 -5.71 -7.17 -13.53
CA LYS A 93 -4.46 -7.25 -14.30
C LYS A 93 -3.27 -6.88 -13.42
N THR A 94 -3.40 -5.79 -12.67
CA THR A 94 -2.42 -5.33 -11.69
C THR A 94 -3.12 -5.09 -10.36
N GLY A 95 -2.62 -5.72 -9.31
CA GLY A 95 -3.19 -5.52 -7.98
C GLY A 95 -2.92 -4.11 -7.45
N VAL A 96 -1.65 -3.79 -7.25
CA VAL A 96 -1.19 -2.46 -6.82
C VAL A 96 -0.18 -1.93 -7.83
N TRP A 97 -0.37 -0.68 -8.26
CA TRP A 97 0.56 0.04 -9.13
C TRP A 97 1.04 1.30 -8.43
N ILE A 98 2.35 1.43 -8.33
CA ILE A 98 3.05 2.58 -7.75
C ILE A 98 3.89 3.21 -8.85
N GLY A 99 3.63 4.49 -9.17
CA GLY A 99 4.29 5.12 -10.30
C GLY A 99 4.32 6.64 -10.24
N ARG A 100 4.94 7.22 -11.25
CA ARG A 100 4.99 8.67 -11.42
C ARG A 100 3.65 9.23 -11.89
N GLU A 101 3.35 10.44 -11.45
CA GLU A 101 2.28 11.22 -12.03
C GLU A 101 2.69 11.72 -13.42
N PRO A 102 1.91 11.48 -14.48
CA PRO A 102 2.20 12.03 -15.80
C PRO A 102 2.31 13.56 -15.78
N GLY A 103 3.42 14.08 -16.25
CA GLY A 103 3.69 15.53 -16.26
C GLY A 103 4.28 16.10 -14.97
N PHE A 104 4.50 15.27 -13.95
CA PHE A 104 5.17 15.65 -12.71
C PHE A 104 6.48 14.86 -12.56
N ALA A 105 7.47 15.48 -11.92
CA ALA A 105 8.73 14.81 -11.64
C ALA A 105 8.66 13.87 -10.43
N ASP A 106 7.62 14.01 -9.61
CA ASP A 106 7.53 13.35 -8.32
C ASP A 106 6.78 12.02 -8.42
N ALA A 107 7.28 11.06 -7.65
CA ALA A 107 6.68 9.77 -7.38
C ALA A 107 6.16 9.72 -5.93
N PRO A 108 5.33 8.73 -5.56
CA PRO A 108 4.75 8.66 -4.22
C PRO A 108 5.74 8.16 -3.17
N ASN A 109 5.44 8.48 -1.91
CA ASN A 109 5.95 7.77 -0.75
C ASN A 109 4.78 7.27 0.10
N ALA A 110 4.96 6.12 0.75
CA ALA A 110 3.86 5.47 1.45
C ALA A 110 4.34 4.51 2.55
N GLN A 111 3.41 4.18 3.42
CA GLN A 111 3.50 3.03 4.31
C GLN A 111 2.29 2.11 4.08
N LEU A 112 2.57 0.88 3.68
CA LEU A 112 1.56 -0.13 3.40
C LEU A 112 1.65 -1.24 4.46
N TYR A 113 0.54 -1.52 5.12
CA TYR A 113 0.42 -2.52 6.17
C TYR A 113 -0.79 -3.43 5.91
N GLU A 114 -0.58 -4.74 5.98
CA GLU A 114 -1.64 -5.72 5.67
C GLU A 114 -2.29 -5.48 4.30
N VAL A 115 -1.46 -5.32 3.26
CA VAL A 115 -1.89 -5.27 1.87
C VAL A 115 -1.76 -6.65 1.26
N HIS A 116 -2.89 -7.22 0.85
CA HIS A 116 -2.95 -8.57 0.31
C HIS A 116 -3.48 -8.56 -1.12
N VAL A 117 -2.67 -9.08 -2.04
CA VAL A 117 -3.03 -9.15 -3.46
C VAL A 117 -2.99 -10.60 -3.91
N ASP A 118 -4.13 -11.08 -4.41
CA ASP A 118 -4.29 -12.46 -4.88
C ASP A 118 -5.08 -12.54 -6.18
N GLY A 119 -4.80 -13.57 -6.99
CA GLY A 119 -5.52 -13.81 -8.24
C GLY A 119 -5.41 -12.68 -9.27
N CYS A 120 -4.49 -11.75 -9.10
CA CYS A 120 -4.14 -10.72 -10.09
C CYS A 120 -3.09 -11.24 -11.07
N GLY A 121 -2.89 -10.56 -12.20
CA GLY A 121 -1.74 -10.79 -13.05
C GLY A 121 -0.47 -10.41 -12.28
N ASN A 122 -0.05 -9.17 -12.31
CA ASN A 122 1.00 -8.69 -11.42
C ASN A 122 0.43 -8.33 -10.04
N GLY A 123 1.10 -8.81 -8.97
CA GLY A 123 0.71 -8.47 -7.60
C GLY A 123 1.00 -6.99 -7.30
N LEU A 124 2.26 -6.60 -7.39
CA LEU A 124 2.73 -5.22 -7.21
C LEU A 124 3.59 -4.81 -8.42
N TYR A 125 3.26 -3.68 -9.01
CA TYR A 125 4.05 -3.03 -10.06
C TYR A 125 4.61 -1.71 -9.54
N VAL A 126 5.94 -1.57 -9.53
CA VAL A 126 6.65 -0.37 -9.06
C VAL A 126 7.36 0.27 -10.24
N GLU A 127 6.86 1.41 -10.69
CA GLU A 127 7.49 2.19 -11.75
C GLU A 127 8.56 3.12 -11.19
N ASP A 128 8.20 3.84 -10.15
CA ASP A 128 9.11 4.73 -9.42
C ASP A 128 8.56 5.07 -8.04
N VAL A 129 9.46 5.55 -7.17
CA VAL A 129 9.17 5.90 -5.77
C VAL A 129 9.93 7.17 -5.42
N ASN A 130 9.33 8.00 -4.57
CA ASN A 130 9.98 9.18 -4.01
C ASN A 130 11.26 8.82 -3.23
N PRO A 131 12.27 9.70 -3.13
CA PRO A 131 13.50 9.43 -2.36
C PRO A 131 13.32 9.02 -0.90
N TYR A 132 12.18 9.31 -0.28
CA TYR A 132 11.87 8.81 1.07
C TYR A 132 11.55 7.31 1.11
N GLY A 133 11.25 6.71 -0.04
CA GLY A 133 10.98 5.29 -0.16
C GLY A 133 9.55 4.88 0.22
N ILE A 134 9.33 3.57 0.12
CA ILE A 134 8.09 2.92 0.56
C ILE A 134 8.43 1.79 1.52
N LEU A 135 7.68 1.70 2.62
CA LEU A 135 7.71 0.58 3.54
C LEU A 135 6.44 -0.26 3.37
N ILE A 136 6.62 -1.55 3.12
CA ILE A 136 5.54 -2.54 2.99
C ILE A 136 5.72 -3.60 4.07
N SER A 137 4.75 -3.76 4.95
CA SER A 137 4.86 -4.67 6.08
C SER A 137 3.66 -5.60 6.19
N ASN A 138 3.89 -6.82 6.69
CA ASN A 138 2.83 -7.79 7.03
C ASN A 138 1.86 -8.09 5.88
N SER A 139 2.36 -8.10 4.65
CA SER A 139 1.58 -8.12 3.43
C SER A 139 1.80 -9.40 2.63
N SER A 140 1.03 -9.60 1.56
CA SER A 140 1.26 -10.71 0.64
C SER A 140 0.98 -10.32 -0.81
N PHE A 141 1.83 -10.79 -1.71
CA PHE A 141 1.68 -10.57 -3.15
C PHE A 141 1.79 -11.88 -3.90
N ALA A 142 0.75 -12.20 -4.66
CA ALA A 142 0.71 -13.36 -5.52
C ALA A 142 0.69 -12.97 -6.99
N ALA A 143 1.44 -13.71 -7.82
CA ALA A 143 1.45 -13.57 -9.27
C ALA A 143 0.39 -14.45 -9.93
N GLY A 144 -0.14 -14.00 -11.05
CA GLY A 144 -0.80 -14.85 -12.02
C GLY A 144 0.20 -15.73 -12.79
N GLU A 145 -0.30 -16.66 -13.58
CA GLU A 145 0.54 -17.50 -14.42
C GLU A 145 1.30 -16.65 -15.46
N GLY A 146 2.61 -16.75 -15.48
CA GLY A 146 3.48 -15.99 -16.38
C GLY A 146 3.76 -14.53 -15.98
N ASP A 147 3.18 -14.07 -14.87
CA ASP A 147 3.34 -12.72 -14.32
C ASP A 147 4.26 -12.71 -13.08
N ASN A 148 4.36 -11.56 -12.40
CA ASN A 148 5.26 -11.35 -11.28
C ASN A 148 4.49 -11.04 -9.98
N ALA A 149 4.95 -11.61 -8.86
CA ALA A 149 4.48 -11.16 -7.54
C ALA A 149 4.82 -9.68 -7.32
N VAL A 150 6.04 -9.29 -7.71
CA VAL A 150 6.47 -7.88 -7.74
C VAL A 150 7.30 -7.63 -8.99
N TYR A 151 7.06 -6.51 -9.65
CA TYR A 151 7.87 -6.05 -10.77
C TYR A 151 8.34 -4.62 -10.54
N PHE A 152 9.65 -4.41 -10.61
CA PHE A 152 10.28 -3.09 -10.57
C PHE A 152 10.70 -2.67 -11.98
N TYR A 153 10.09 -1.60 -12.45
CA TYR A 153 10.35 -1.08 -13.80
C TYR A 153 11.70 -0.37 -13.88
N LYS A 154 12.22 -0.26 -15.09
CA LYS A 154 13.56 0.31 -15.39
C LYS A 154 13.82 1.72 -14.84
N ASP A 155 12.78 2.50 -14.53
CA ASP A 155 12.91 3.85 -13.99
C ASP A 155 13.01 3.89 -12.46
N PHE A 156 12.77 2.76 -11.78
CA PHE A 156 12.92 2.65 -10.34
C PHE A 156 14.38 2.87 -9.93
N SER A 157 14.62 3.87 -9.09
CA SER A 157 15.97 4.30 -8.69
C SER A 157 16.14 4.69 -7.22
N THR A 158 15.12 4.45 -6.40
CA THR A 158 15.09 4.84 -4.98
C THR A 158 15.06 3.63 -4.05
N SER A 159 14.11 3.55 -3.10
CA SER A 159 14.07 2.42 -2.20
C SER A 159 12.67 1.88 -1.91
N VAL A 160 12.55 0.56 -1.87
CA VAL A 160 11.39 -0.15 -1.34
C VAL A 160 11.84 -1.17 -0.31
N GLN A 161 11.18 -1.16 0.85
CA GLN A 161 11.46 -2.07 1.95
C GLN A 161 10.25 -2.98 2.20
N PHE A 162 10.51 -4.28 2.26
CA PHE A 162 9.53 -5.31 2.63
C PHE A 162 9.90 -5.90 3.99
N ASN A 163 8.94 -5.93 4.91
CA ASN A 163 9.13 -6.51 6.24
C ASN A 163 8.01 -7.51 6.56
N GLY A 164 8.36 -8.78 6.74
CA GLY A 164 7.38 -9.82 7.04
C GLY A 164 6.36 -10.03 5.92
N VAL A 165 6.81 -10.00 4.67
CA VAL A 165 5.94 -10.13 3.49
C VAL A 165 6.07 -11.52 2.88
N ASP A 166 4.93 -12.09 2.47
CA ASP A 166 4.84 -13.37 1.78
C ASP A 166 4.71 -13.17 0.26
N PHE A 167 5.58 -13.83 -0.52
CA PHE A 167 5.55 -13.76 -1.98
C PHE A 167 5.20 -15.13 -2.58
N ASN A 168 4.22 -15.14 -3.48
CA ASN A 168 3.83 -16.26 -4.33
C ASN A 168 4.02 -15.88 -5.80
N GLY A 169 5.18 -16.18 -6.35
CA GLY A 169 5.61 -15.81 -7.69
C GLY A 169 6.96 -15.11 -7.69
N PRO A 170 7.54 -14.86 -8.87
CA PRO A 170 8.84 -14.23 -8.99
C PRO A 170 8.76 -12.74 -8.67
N ILE A 171 9.86 -12.22 -8.15
CA ILE A 171 10.12 -10.80 -8.06
C ILE A 171 11.17 -10.46 -9.12
N VAL A 172 10.84 -9.54 -10.01
CA VAL A 172 11.74 -9.12 -11.09
C VAL A 172 12.08 -7.64 -10.94
N SER A 173 13.36 -7.32 -11.04
CA SER A 173 13.85 -5.93 -11.04
C SER A 173 14.65 -5.62 -12.27
N ASP A 174 14.15 -4.64 -13.04
CA ASP A 174 14.86 -3.95 -14.11
C ASP A 174 15.29 -2.52 -13.66
N GLY A 175 15.03 -2.17 -12.40
CA GLY A 175 15.30 -0.84 -11.84
C GLY A 175 16.77 -0.49 -11.80
N ARG A 176 17.14 0.74 -12.23
CA ARG A 176 18.54 1.14 -12.44
C ARG A 176 19.40 1.05 -11.19
N ASP A 177 19.17 1.97 -10.26
CA ASP A 177 20.02 2.15 -9.07
C ASP A 177 19.24 1.85 -7.77
N GLY A 178 17.99 1.42 -7.91
CA GLY A 178 17.09 1.20 -6.80
C GLY A 178 17.62 0.18 -5.79
N VAL A 179 17.23 0.37 -4.53
CA VAL A 179 17.52 -0.55 -3.44
C VAL A 179 16.25 -1.26 -3.01
N ILE A 180 16.26 -2.58 -3.11
CA ILE A 180 15.17 -3.41 -2.64
C ILE A 180 15.64 -4.17 -1.42
N SER A 181 15.00 -3.95 -0.27
CA SER A 181 15.34 -4.65 0.96
C SER A 181 14.20 -5.56 1.42
N PHE A 182 14.58 -6.75 1.83
CA PHE A 182 13.67 -7.76 2.37
C PHE A 182 14.12 -8.15 3.78
N GLU A 183 13.25 -7.99 4.76
CA GLU A 183 13.48 -8.42 6.12
C GLU A 183 12.39 -9.40 6.56
N SER A 184 12.80 -10.57 7.04
CA SER A 184 11.89 -11.62 7.54
C SER A 184 10.78 -12.00 6.54
N CYS A 185 11.06 -11.89 5.24
CA CYS A 185 10.12 -12.22 4.17
C CYS A 185 10.17 -13.70 3.82
N THR A 186 9.07 -14.20 3.24
CA THR A 186 8.94 -15.57 2.77
C THR A 186 8.74 -15.61 1.26
N PHE A 187 9.55 -16.38 0.56
CA PHE A 187 9.41 -16.68 -0.87
C PHE A 187 8.87 -18.11 -1.02
N ASN A 188 7.57 -18.23 -1.32
CA ASN A 188 6.86 -19.51 -1.31
C ASN A 188 7.02 -20.26 -2.64
N GLU A 189 6.26 -19.86 -3.66
CA GLU A 189 6.25 -20.50 -4.97
C GLU A 189 6.75 -19.55 -6.04
N TYR A 190 7.61 -20.04 -6.92
CA TYR A 190 8.16 -19.32 -8.07
C TYR A 190 8.63 -20.31 -9.14
N PRO A 191 8.56 -19.97 -10.46
CA PRO A 191 8.92 -20.93 -11.51
C PRO A 191 10.42 -21.24 -11.51
N ASP A 192 11.27 -20.28 -11.81
CA ASP A 192 12.72 -20.45 -11.95
C ASP A 192 13.48 -19.84 -10.77
N TYR A 193 13.32 -18.51 -10.57
CA TYR A 193 13.96 -17.76 -9.50
C TYR A 193 12.93 -16.99 -8.68
N ALA A 194 13.14 -16.97 -7.36
CA ALA A 194 12.36 -16.11 -6.47
C ALA A 194 12.66 -14.63 -6.72
N LEU A 195 13.93 -14.31 -6.87
CA LEU A 195 14.43 -12.96 -7.17
C LEU A 195 15.22 -13.01 -8.48
N LYS A 196 14.76 -12.29 -9.49
CA LYS A 196 15.48 -12.04 -10.73
C LYS A 196 15.86 -10.57 -10.80
N ILE A 197 17.07 -10.27 -10.43
CA ILE A 197 17.60 -8.90 -10.34
C ILE A 197 18.45 -8.65 -11.56
N ASN A 198 17.87 -8.03 -12.58
CA ASN A 198 18.57 -7.68 -13.80
C ASN A 198 19.44 -6.45 -13.59
N SER A 199 19.04 -5.54 -12.68
CA SER A 199 19.77 -4.31 -12.33
C SER A 199 19.43 -3.87 -10.90
N GLY A 200 20.30 -3.04 -10.29
CA GLY A 200 20.08 -2.42 -8.98
C GLY A 200 20.74 -3.14 -7.81
N ASN A 201 20.19 -2.92 -6.63
CA ASN A 201 20.76 -3.37 -5.35
C ASN A 201 19.73 -4.16 -4.53
N VAL A 202 20.18 -5.23 -3.88
CA VAL A 202 19.31 -6.09 -3.04
C VAL A 202 19.93 -6.34 -1.68
N LEU A 203 19.10 -6.21 -0.65
CA LEU A 203 19.41 -6.57 0.73
C LEU A 203 18.43 -7.63 1.21
N LEU A 204 18.95 -8.73 1.75
CA LEU A 204 18.18 -9.82 2.33
C LEU A 204 18.53 -10.00 3.80
N SER A 205 17.59 -9.91 4.70
CA SER A 205 17.77 -10.16 6.12
C SER A 205 16.76 -11.20 6.61
N GLN A 206 17.26 -12.34 7.08
CA GLN A 206 16.46 -13.40 7.71
C GLN A 206 15.29 -13.93 6.88
N CYS A 207 15.42 -13.90 5.56
CA CYS A 207 14.39 -14.35 4.64
C CYS A 207 14.37 -15.87 4.47
N ASP A 208 13.16 -16.43 4.31
CA ASP A 208 12.93 -17.85 4.07
C ASP A 208 12.56 -18.13 2.62
N PHE A 209 13.31 -18.98 1.96
CA PHE A 209 12.96 -19.53 0.66
C PHE A 209 12.38 -20.94 0.86
N LYS A 210 11.20 -21.21 0.34
CA LYS A 210 10.53 -22.51 0.54
C LYS A 210 11.03 -23.60 -0.41
N LYS A 211 11.65 -23.22 -1.53
CA LYS A 211 12.33 -24.13 -2.45
C LYS A 211 13.82 -24.20 -2.13
N SER A 212 14.45 -25.33 -2.45
CA SER A 212 15.89 -25.53 -2.24
C SER A 212 16.76 -24.95 -3.35
N THR A 213 16.16 -24.50 -4.44
CA THR A 213 16.85 -24.00 -5.66
C THR A 213 16.16 -22.73 -6.18
N GLY A 214 16.85 -22.03 -7.08
CA GLY A 214 16.28 -20.87 -7.77
C GLY A 214 16.04 -19.66 -6.85
N HIS A 215 16.98 -19.38 -5.92
CA HIS A 215 16.72 -18.29 -4.98
C HIS A 215 16.93 -16.93 -5.63
N VAL A 216 18.15 -16.64 -6.11
CA VAL A 216 18.50 -15.32 -6.64
C VAL A 216 19.27 -15.47 -7.96
N TYR A 217 18.81 -14.80 -8.98
CA TYR A 217 19.54 -14.53 -10.22
C TYR A 217 20.00 -13.07 -10.21
N LEU A 218 21.28 -12.85 -10.51
CA LEU A 218 21.89 -11.51 -10.66
C LEU A 218 22.27 -11.30 -12.11
N GLY A 219 21.63 -10.35 -12.78
CA GLY A 219 21.92 -9.93 -14.14
C GLY A 219 23.15 -9.03 -14.24
N ALA A 220 23.53 -8.67 -15.46
CA ALA A 220 24.77 -7.95 -15.76
C ALA A 220 24.89 -6.60 -15.04
N ASP A 221 23.76 -5.91 -14.85
CA ASP A 221 23.71 -4.56 -14.27
C ASP A 221 23.37 -4.55 -12.77
N THR A 222 23.48 -5.70 -12.11
CA THR A 222 23.35 -5.77 -10.64
C THR A 222 24.60 -5.22 -9.98
N TYR A 223 24.45 -4.33 -8.99
CA TYR A 223 25.57 -3.71 -8.28
C TYR A 223 25.86 -4.39 -6.95
N THR A 224 24.82 -4.78 -6.21
CA THR A 224 24.99 -5.28 -4.84
C THR A 224 24.00 -6.36 -4.51
N LEU A 225 24.47 -7.43 -3.85
CA LEU A 225 23.65 -8.34 -3.07
C LEU A 225 24.29 -8.53 -1.68
N LYS A 226 23.62 -8.06 -0.66
CA LYS A 226 24.00 -8.33 0.73
C LYS A 226 22.95 -9.22 1.38
N SER A 227 23.38 -10.30 2.00
CA SER A 227 22.46 -11.27 2.60
C SER A 227 22.93 -11.67 3.99
N VAL A 228 21.99 -11.65 4.94
CA VAL A 228 22.21 -12.14 6.31
C VAL A 228 21.16 -13.21 6.62
N ASN A 229 21.61 -14.42 6.97
CA ASN A 229 20.77 -15.53 7.43
C ASN A 229 19.56 -15.87 6.54
N SER A 230 19.67 -15.65 5.24
CA SER A 230 18.57 -15.88 4.29
C SER A 230 18.81 -17.13 3.45
N GLY A 231 17.73 -17.72 2.91
CA GLY A 231 17.78 -18.86 2.02
C GLY A 231 16.93 -20.04 2.48
N TYR A 232 16.99 -21.16 1.75
CA TYR A 232 16.39 -22.42 2.16
C TYR A 232 17.23 -23.05 3.28
N LYS A 233 16.67 -23.17 4.48
CA LYS A 233 17.42 -23.62 5.68
C LYS A 233 18.72 -22.80 5.88
N SER A 234 18.64 -21.50 5.69
CA SER A 234 19.76 -20.54 5.77
C SER A 234 20.87 -20.76 4.75
N LYS A 235 20.59 -21.42 3.63
CA LYS A 235 21.50 -21.57 2.50
C LYS A 235 20.94 -20.82 1.31
N LEU A 236 21.56 -19.72 0.96
CA LEU A 236 21.20 -18.94 -0.21
C LEU A 236 21.91 -19.48 -1.45
N GLN A 237 21.16 -19.67 -2.53
CA GLN A 237 21.69 -19.98 -3.84
C GLN A 237 21.66 -18.74 -4.71
N ILE A 238 22.78 -18.46 -5.37
CA ILE A 238 22.95 -17.29 -6.21
C ILE A 238 23.49 -17.75 -7.56
N ASP A 239 22.77 -17.41 -8.62
CA ASP A 239 23.22 -17.52 -10.00
C ASP A 239 23.67 -16.14 -10.45
N ASN A 240 24.98 -15.89 -10.42
CA ASN A 240 25.55 -14.56 -10.62
C ASN A 240 26.13 -14.42 -12.03
N HIS A 241 25.49 -13.58 -12.84
CA HIS A 241 25.93 -13.18 -14.18
C HIS A 241 26.50 -11.76 -14.24
N SER A 242 26.55 -11.05 -13.09
CA SER A 242 27.20 -9.75 -13.01
C SER A 242 28.71 -9.90 -12.81
N THR A 243 29.50 -9.13 -13.54
CA THR A 243 30.96 -9.03 -13.33
C THR A 243 31.33 -7.96 -12.31
N ALA A 244 30.38 -7.10 -11.93
CA ALA A 244 30.58 -5.93 -11.07
C ALA A 244 29.89 -6.05 -9.70
N ALA A 245 28.99 -7.03 -9.50
CA ALA A 245 28.23 -7.12 -8.28
C ALA A 245 29.09 -7.43 -7.05
N ASP A 246 28.95 -6.57 -6.04
CA ASP A 246 29.49 -6.83 -4.70
C ASP A 246 28.54 -7.75 -3.94
N VAL A 247 28.94 -9.03 -3.87
CA VAL A 247 28.12 -10.10 -3.24
C VAL A 247 28.70 -10.50 -1.90
N GLU A 248 27.90 -10.32 -0.84
CA GLU A 248 28.25 -10.77 0.52
C GLU A 248 27.12 -11.58 1.14
N VAL A 249 27.45 -12.77 1.61
CA VAL A 249 26.51 -13.67 2.28
C VAL A 249 27.03 -14.03 3.66
N ILE A 250 26.33 -13.58 4.68
CA ILE A 250 26.62 -13.85 6.08
C ILE A 250 25.65 -14.91 6.58
N THR A 251 26.17 -16.01 7.08
CA THR A 251 25.39 -17.07 7.73
C THR A 251 25.69 -17.12 9.23
N GLY A 252 24.67 -17.25 10.03
CA GLY A 252 24.79 -17.28 11.48
C GLY A 252 23.53 -17.83 12.13
N LYS A 253 23.33 -17.51 13.38
CA LYS A 253 22.10 -17.90 14.08
C LYS A 253 20.94 -17.02 13.63
N LYS A 254 19.87 -17.65 13.13
CA LYS A 254 18.63 -16.94 12.82
C LYS A 254 17.98 -16.47 14.12
N TYR A 255 17.59 -15.21 14.15
CA TYR A 255 16.78 -14.66 15.25
C TYR A 255 15.32 -14.96 15.00
N THR A 256 14.59 -15.28 16.05
CA THR A 256 13.14 -15.37 16.00
C THR A 256 12.60 -14.08 16.62
N PHE A 257 11.98 -13.26 15.79
CA PHE A 257 11.28 -12.07 16.28
C PHE A 257 9.99 -12.50 16.96
N ALA A 258 9.59 -11.76 18.00
CA ALA A 258 8.25 -11.91 18.53
C ALA A 258 7.25 -11.53 17.42
N PRO A 259 6.18 -12.33 17.22
CA PRO A 259 5.18 -11.97 16.23
C PRO A 259 4.60 -10.60 16.54
N ILE A 260 4.47 -9.76 15.52
CA ILE A 260 3.77 -8.48 15.66
C ILE A 260 2.34 -8.79 16.08
N PRO A 261 1.84 -8.24 17.19
CA PRO A 261 0.46 -8.49 17.60
C PRO A 261 -0.51 -8.06 16.50
N LYS A 262 -1.33 -8.98 15.99
CA LYS A 262 -2.34 -8.69 14.96
C LYS A 262 -3.42 -7.70 15.43
N ASN A 263 -3.53 -7.46 16.72
CA ASN A 263 -4.46 -6.51 17.32
C ASN A 263 -3.74 -5.77 18.43
N ILE A 264 -3.14 -4.67 18.11
CA ILE A 264 -2.67 -3.72 19.12
C ILE A 264 -3.93 -3.09 19.71
N LYS A 265 -4.40 -3.63 20.82
CA LYS A 265 -5.39 -2.92 21.63
C LYS A 265 -4.68 -1.69 22.17
N THR A 266 -4.86 -0.57 21.51
CA THR A 266 -4.45 0.70 22.06
C THR A 266 -5.31 0.95 23.31
N ASN A 267 -4.68 1.18 24.46
CA ASN A 267 -5.38 1.67 25.66
C ASN A 267 -5.82 3.14 25.48
N ILE A 268 -5.99 3.59 24.26
CA ILE A 268 -6.60 4.89 23.97
C ILE A 268 -8.06 4.75 24.39
N ALA A 269 -8.45 5.51 25.39
CA ALA A 269 -9.84 5.60 25.77
C ALA A 269 -10.62 6.10 24.55
N VAL A 270 -11.30 5.18 23.86
CA VAL A 270 -12.29 5.56 22.86
C VAL A 270 -13.41 6.20 23.64
N HIS A 271 -13.57 7.50 23.53
CA HIS A 271 -14.73 8.16 24.08
C HIS A 271 -15.97 7.55 23.41
N PRO A 272 -16.88 6.95 24.17
CA PRO A 272 -18.11 6.41 23.58
C PRO A 272 -18.82 7.54 22.82
N LYS A 273 -19.42 7.19 21.69
CA LYS A 273 -20.30 8.14 20.99
C LYS A 273 -21.27 8.75 22.02
N PRO A 274 -21.43 10.08 22.06
CA PRO A 274 -22.34 10.71 22.99
C PRO A 274 -23.72 10.03 22.95
N ALA A 275 -24.29 9.76 24.10
CA ALA A 275 -25.59 9.08 24.21
C ALA A 275 -26.77 9.92 23.69
N SER A 276 -26.52 11.18 23.36
CA SER A 276 -27.55 12.08 22.85
C SER A 276 -27.23 12.57 21.42
N ASP A 277 -28.22 12.56 20.56
CA ASP A 277 -28.18 13.16 19.23
C ASP A 277 -28.42 14.69 19.29
N ASN A 278 -28.17 15.32 20.43
CA ASN A 278 -28.32 16.77 20.58
C ASN A 278 -27.43 17.51 19.59
N VAL A 279 -28.03 18.35 18.80
CA VAL A 279 -27.34 19.23 17.86
C VAL A 279 -27.50 20.66 18.39
N LEU A 280 -26.40 21.25 18.83
CA LEU A 280 -26.35 22.63 19.29
C LEU A 280 -25.67 23.48 18.21
N LYS A 281 -26.20 24.65 17.94
CA LYS A 281 -25.59 25.61 17.01
C LYS A 281 -25.05 26.78 17.80
N ALA A 282 -23.75 27.05 17.63
CA ALA A 282 -23.17 28.29 18.09
C ALA A 282 -23.22 29.32 16.94
N ASP A 283 -23.98 30.41 17.12
CA ASP A 283 -23.97 31.47 16.15
C ASP A 283 -22.76 32.38 16.35
N LEU A 284 -21.61 31.88 15.95
CA LEU A 284 -20.35 32.63 15.96
C LEU A 284 -20.31 33.69 14.82
N ALA A 285 -21.15 33.54 13.81
CA ALA A 285 -21.20 34.45 12.66
C ALA A 285 -21.63 35.89 13.07
N ARG A 286 -22.44 36.01 14.10
CA ARG A 286 -22.79 37.33 14.68
C ARG A 286 -21.71 37.89 15.59
N ALA A 287 -20.75 37.09 16.02
CA ALA A 287 -19.64 37.58 16.84
C ALA A 287 -18.54 38.30 16.05
N THR A 288 -18.80 38.66 14.81
CA THR A 288 -17.94 38.91 13.83
C THR A 288 -17.60 40.13 13.17
N GLY A 289 -16.81 40.49 12.77
CA GLY A 289 -16.08 41.07 11.69
C GLY A 289 -15.18 40.03 11.02
N TYR A 290 -15.75 38.93 10.51
CA TYR A 290 -15.01 37.97 9.74
C TYR A 290 -14.73 38.60 8.37
N ASN A 291 -13.53 39.09 8.19
CA ASN A 291 -13.03 39.54 6.90
C ASN A 291 -12.01 38.50 6.40
N ASN A 292 -12.46 37.69 5.48
CA ASN A 292 -11.71 36.88 4.54
C ASN A 292 -10.31 36.36 4.96
N ASN A 293 -10.07 35.94 6.17
CA ASN A 293 -8.88 35.21 6.64
C ASN A 293 -8.36 35.59 8.03
N ARG A 294 -8.93 36.57 8.74
CA ARG A 294 -8.53 36.84 10.13
C ARG A 294 -9.75 37.24 10.97
N PRO A 295 -10.00 36.54 12.08
CA PRO A 295 -10.99 37.02 13.04
C PRO A 295 -10.53 38.38 13.57
N THR A 296 -11.40 39.35 13.50
CA THR A 296 -11.12 40.68 14.05
C THR A 296 -11.40 40.76 15.55
N ARG A 297 -11.91 39.70 16.13
CA ARG A 297 -12.22 39.55 17.54
C ARG A 297 -11.93 38.14 18.03
N ASP A 298 -11.41 38.02 19.25
CA ASP A 298 -11.29 36.74 19.93
C ASP A 298 -12.69 36.24 20.34
N VAL A 299 -13.07 35.06 19.87
CA VAL A 299 -14.33 34.38 20.14
C VAL A 299 -14.17 33.17 21.04
N SER A 300 -13.04 33.02 21.69
CA SER A 300 -12.71 31.84 22.51
C SER A 300 -13.70 31.66 23.65
N ALA A 301 -14.18 32.73 24.26
CA ALA A 301 -15.14 32.67 25.35
C ALA A 301 -16.52 32.15 24.89
N GLU A 302 -17.00 32.59 23.74
CA GLU A 302 -18.25 32.15 23.14
C GLU A 302 -18.16 30.69 22.71
N LEU A 303 -17.04 30.28 22.11
CA LEU A 303 -16.79 28.89 21.74
C LEU A 303 -16.73 27.99 22.98
N GLN A 304 -16.05 28.42 24.04
CA GLN A 304 -15.98 27.65 25.29
C GLN A 304 -17.37 27.50 25.92
N SER A 305 -18.16 28.58 25.95
CA SER A 305 -19.53 28.53 26.46
C SER A 305 -20.42 27.58 25.67
N ALA A 306 -20.28 27.54 24.34
CA ALA A 306 -21.01 26.60 23.49
C ALA A 306 -20.56 25.14 23.74
N LEU A 307 -19.26 24.87 23.92
CA LEU A 307 -18.76 23.56 24.28
C LEU A 307 -19.25 23.10 25.67
N ASP A 308 -19.31 24.01 26.64
CA ASP A 308 -19.82 23.73 27.98
C ASP A 308 -21.32 23.40 27.95
N ALA A 309 -22.09 24.07 27.07
CA ALA A 309 -23.51 23.74 26.87
C ALA A 309 -23.69 22.35 26.25
N VAL A 310 -22.86 21.96 25.27
CA VAL A 310 -22.86 20.58 24.71
C VAL A 310 -22.54 19.56 25.80
N LYS A 311 -21.56 19.85 26.63
CA LYS A 311 -21.19 19.01 27.76
C LYS A 311 -22.33 18.87 28.76
N ALA A 312 -22.98 19.95 29.14
CA ALA A 312 -24.11 19.97 30.06
C ALA A 312 -25.32 19.20 29.52
N ALA A 313 -25.50 19.16 28.18
CA ALA A 313 -26.54 18.40 27.51
C ALA A 313 -26.23 16.88 27.41
N GLY A 314 -25.13 16.42 27.98
CA GLY A 314 -24.70 15.01 27.92
C GLY A 314 -23.91 14.64 26.70
N GLY A 315 -23.36 15.61 26.00
CA GLY A 315 -22.63 15.48 24.72
C GLY A 315 -23.51 15.79 23.51
N GLY A 316 -22.95 15.67 22.31
CA GLY A 316 -23.65 15.97 21.07
C GLY A 316 -22.75 16.57 20.02
N THR A 317 -23.35 17.21 19.03
CA THR A 317 -22.65 17.89 17.94
C THR A 317 -22.79 19.40 18.09
N LEU A 318 -21.70 20.12 18.04
CA LEU A 318 -21.68 21.59 17.97
C LEU A 318 -21.41 22.01 16.52
N TYR A 319 -22.34 22.74 15.94
CA TYR A 319 -22.14 23.43 14.68
C TYR A 319 -21.69 24.87 14.92
N LEU A 320 -20.62 25.26 14.22
CA LEU A 320 -20.02 26.59 14.26
C LEU A 320 -20.46 27.44 13.06
#